data_cffc858630b931bfdc425cec2bedf064
#
_entry.id   cffc858630b931bfdc425cec2bedf064
#
_cell.length_a   1.000
_cell.length_b   1.000
_cell.length_c   1.000
_cell.angle_alpha   90.00
_cell.angle_beta   90.00
_cell.angle_gamma   90.00
#
_symmetry.space_group_name_H-M   'P 1'
#
loop_
_entity.id
_entity.type
_entity.pdbx_description
1 polymer ?
#
loop_
_entity_poly.entity_id
_entity_poly.type
_entity_poly.pdbx_seq_one_letter_code
_entity_poly.pdbx_strand_id
1 'polypeptide(L)'
;AGADMVAPSDMMDGRIAAIRKGLDEAGFTQVPIMAYSAKFASAYSGPFREAAHPTPGSGDRRSYQMDCANGQEALREIGADIEEGADIVMVKPALAYLDVLREAALTFDMPLAVYNVSGEYAMVKAAAANGWIDERRVVMENLTAMKRAGARVIITYHALDAVRWI
;
A
#
# COMPACT_ATOMS: atom_id res chain seq x y z
N ALA A 1 7.58 14.20 -17.38
CA ALA A 1 8.49 14.42 -16.25
C ALA A 1 9.43 13.24 -15.99
N GLY A 2 9.38 12.16 -16.77
CA GLY A 2 10.32 11.04 -16.69
C GLY A 2 10.01 10.01 -15.60
N ALA A 3 8.75 9.86 -15.20
CA ALA A 3 8.36 8.78 -14.30
C ALA A 3 8.29 7.45 -15.06
N ASP A 4 8.88 6.40 -14.48
CA ASP A 4 8.86 5.04 -15.05
C ASP A 4 7.61 4.25 -14.61
N MET A 5 6.88 4.74 -13.60
CA MET A 5 5.63 4.18 -13.08
C MET A 5 4.81 5.28 -12.43
N VAL A 6 3.49 5.19 -12.49
CA VAL A 6 2.58 6.06 -11.74
C VAL A 6 1.85 5.27 -10.65
N ALA A 7 1.60 5.90 -9.50
CA ALA A 7 1.00 5.24 -8.35
C ALA A 7 -0.08 6.14 -7.70
N PRO A 8 -1.27 6.24 -8.31
CA PRO A 8 -2.36 7.06 -7.79
C PRO A 8 -2.89 6.50 -6.45
N SER A 9 -3.14 7.40 -5.49
CA SER A 9 -3.48 7.00 -4.13
C SER A 9 -4.84 7.52 -3.64
N ASP A 10 -5.71 7.94 -4.54
CA ASP A 10 -6.98 8.58 -4.21
C ASP A 10 -8.17 7.63 -4.00
N MET A 11 -8.11 6.39 -4.50
CA MET A 11 -9.19 5.39 -4.40
C MET A 11 -10.53 5.84 -5.03
N MET A 12 -10.49 6.55 -6.13
CA MET A 12 -11.71 6.95 -6.83
C MET A 12 -12.02 6.00 -7.98
N ASP A 13 -13.21 5.45 -8.01
CA ASP A 13 -13.68 4.57 -9.08
C ASP A 13 -13.50 5.22 -10.46
N GLY A 14 -13.07 4.44 -11.45
CA GLY A 14 -12.77 4.92 -12.80
C GLY A 14 -11.46 5.71 -12.93
N ARG A 15 -10.72 5.93 -11.83
CA ARG A 15 -9.48 6.70 -11.85
C ARG A 15 -8.36 5.98 -12.59
N ILE A 16 -8.23 4.69 -12.37
CA ILE A 16 -7.21 3.87 -13.03
C ILE A 16 -7.48 3.82 -14.53
N ALA A 17 -8.72 3.59 -14.95
CA ALA A 17 -9.12 3.62 -16.36
C ALA A 17 -8.83 4.97 -17.02
N ALA A 18 -9.13 6.07 -16.33
CA ALA A 18 -8.86 7.42 -16.85
C ALA A 18 -7.36 7.70 -17.01
N ILE A 19 -6.53 7.26 -16.05
CA ILE A 19 -5.07 7.41 -16.11
C ILE A 19 -4.50 6.53 -17.23
N ARG A 20 -4.92 5.27 -17.34
CA ARG A 20 -4.46 4.35 -18.40
C ARG A 20 -4.77 4.93 -19.77
N LYS A 21 -6.00 5.38 -19.97
CA LYS A 21 -6.42 6.04 -21.21
C LYS A 21 -5.56 7.26 -21.53
N GLY A 22 -5.37 8.15 -20.56
CA GLY A 22 -4.57 9.36 -20.76
C GLY A 22 -3.09 9.08 -21.09
N LEU A 23 -2.50 8.06 -20.46
CA LEU A 23 -1.15 7.63 -20.77
C LEU A 23 -1.05 7.05 -22.19
N ASP A 24 -2.00 6.21 -22.59
CA ASP A 24 -2.02 5.58 -23.91
C ASP A 24 -2.22 6.61 -25.02
N GLU A 25 -3.15 7.53 -24.86
CA GLU A 25 -3.39 8.63 -25.80
C GLU A 25 -2.16 9.56 -25.96
N ALA A 26 -1.37 9.69 -24.90
CA ALA A 26 -0.12 10.45 -24.92
C ALA A 26 1.10 9.62 -25.42
N GLY A 27 0.92 8.36 -25.80
CA GLY A 27 1.97 7.48 -26.28
C GLY A 27 2.79 6.78 -25.19
N PHE A 28 2.39 6.86 -23.92
CA PHE A 28 3.05 6.23 -22.78
C PHE A 28 2.48 4.84 -22.43
N THR A 29 2.25 4.01 -23.44
CA THR A 29 1.63 2.68 -23.30
C THR A 29 2.43 1.71 -22.41
N GLN A 30 3.71 1.95 -22.21
CA GLN A 30 4.61 1.09 -21.42
C GLN A 30 4.80 1.59 -19.97
N VAL A 31 4.17 2.71 -19.57
CA VAL A 31 4.24 3.20 -18.19
C VAL A 31 3.23 2.46 -17.34
N PRO A 32 3.68 1.60 -16.40
CA PRO A 32 2.76 0.83 -15.56
C PRO A 32 2.08 1.68 -14.49
N ILE A 33 0.92 1.19 -14.03
CA ILE A 33 0.12 1.81 -12.98
C ILE A 33 0.10 0.89 -11.76
N MET A 34 0.58 1.40 -10.62
CA MET A 34 0.42 0.76 -9.31
C MET A 34 -0.76 1.42 -8.58
N ALA A 35 -1.89 0.74 -8.52
CA ALA A 35 -3.09 1.25 -7.87
C ALA A 35 -3.07 1.03 -6.36
N TYR A 36 -3.46 2.05 -5.59
CA TYR A 36 -3.70 1.92 -4.14
C TYR A 36 -5.11 1.35 -3.91
N SER A 37 -5.37 0.16 -4.41
CA SER A 37 -6.70 -0.46 -4.54
C SER A 37 -7.39 -0.70 -3.20
N ALA A 38 -6.67 -1.24 -2.22
CA ALA A 38 -7.19 -1.54 -0.90
C ALA A 38 -6.54 -0.66 0.17
N LYS A 39 -7.02 0.59 0.29
CA LYS A 39 -6.49 1.55 1.27
C LYS A 39 -7.48 1.81 2.39
N PHE A 40 -7.14 1.36 3.59
CA PHE A 40 -7.96 1.48 4.78
C PHE A 40 -7.77 2.82 5.51
N ALA A 41 -8.87 3.35 6.09
CA ALA A 41 -8.86 4.50 6.99
C ALA A 41 -8.23 4.13 8.33
N SER A 42 -6.92 3.93 8.34
CA SER A 42 -6.18 3.31 9.43
C SER A 42 -5.54 4.32 10.39
N ALA A 43 -5.54 4.00 11.69
CA ALA A 43 -4.80 4.72 12.72
C ALA A 43 -3.27 4.63 12.52
N TYR A 44 -2.77 3.58 11.88
CA TYR A 44 -1.34 3.40 11.58
C TYR A 44 -0.73 4.47 10.66
N SER A 45 -1.55 5.31 10.03
CA SER A 45 -1.09 6.43 9.20
C SER A 45 -0.89 7.74 9.97
N GLY A 46 -0.98 7.73 11.31
CA GLY A 46 -0.86 8.91 12.19
C GLY A 46 0.41 9.74 11.97
N PRO A 47 1.63 9.16 12.12
CA PRO A 47 2.88 9.92 12.00
C PRO A 47 3.05 10.61 10.63
N PHE A 48 2.63 9.98 9.55
CA PHE A 48 2.63 10.61 8.22
C PHE A 48 1.67 11.80 8.16
N ARG A 49 0.52 11.71 8.82
CA ARG A 49 -0.47 12.81 8.84
C ARG A 49 0.06 14.03 9.57
N GLU A 50 0.79 13.85 10.65
CA GLU A 50 1.43 14.98 11.36
C GLU A 50 2.54 15.62 10.51
N ALA A 51 3.40 14.79 9.90
CA ALA A 51 4.56 15.27 9.16
C ALA A 51 4.19 15.97 7.83
N ALA A 52 3.20 15.46 7.12
CA ALA A 52 2.87 15.93 5.76
C ALA A 52 1.70 16.92 5.73
N HIS A 53 1.03 17.19 6.87
CA HIS A 53 -0.18 18.02 6.96
C HIS A 53 -1.21 17.77 5.84
N PRO A 54 -1.43 16.55 5.36
CA PRO A 54 -2.37 16.27 4.29
C PRO A 54 -3.78 16.23 4.87
N THR A 55 -4.22 17.34 5.47
CA THR A 55 -5.57 17.47 6.01
C THR A 55 -6.52 17.69 4.85
N PRO A 56 -7.60 16.88 4.71
CA PRO A 56 -8.69 17.22 3.79
C PRO A 56 -9.22 18.61 4.12
N GLY A 57 -9.57 19.39 3.12
CA GLY A 57 -10.14 20.72 3.32
C GLY A 57 -11.48 20.72 4.09
N SER A 58 -12.14 19.55 4.19
CA SER A 58 -13.32 19.30 5.00
C SER A 58 -13.50 17.79 5.23
N GLY A 59 -14.06 17.40 6.39
CA GLY A 59 -14.32 15.99 6.74
C GLY A 59 -13.09 15.20 7.17
N ASP A 60 -13.23 13.89 7.19
CA ASP A 60 -12.16 12.95 7.48
C ASP A 60 -11.98 11.93 6.32
N ARG A 61 -10.93 11.12 6.38
CA ARG A 61 -10.61 10.15 5.33
C ARG A 61 -11.55 8.94 5.28
N ARG A 62 -12.40 8.76 6.28
CA ARG A 62 -13.39 7.69 6.35
C ARG A 62 -14.47 7.82 5.30
N SER A 63 -14.60 9.01 4.71
CA SER A 63 -15.56 9.26 3.63
C SER A 63 -15.17 8.60 2.29
N TYR A 64 -13.89 8.22 2.10
CA TYR A 64 -13.39 7.65 0.85
C TYR A 64 -12.35 6.53 1.01
N GLN A 65 -11.83 6.30 2.21
CA GLN A 65 -10.99 5.14 2.53
C GLN A 65 -11.84 4.07 3.21
N MET A 66 -11.49 2.81 2.99
CA MET A 66 -12.25 1.67 3.48
C MET A 66 -12.27 1.58 5.00
N ASP A 67 -13.37 1.08 5.54
CA ASP A 67 -13.49 0.71 6.95
C ASP A 67 -12.55 -0.47 7.25
N CYS A 68 -11.80 -0.37 8.34
CA CYS A 68 -10.87 -1.43 8.76
C CYS A 68 -11.55 -2.77 9.08
N ALA A 69 -12.86 -2.79 9.33
CA ALA A 69 -13.64 -4.00 9.57
C ALA A 69 -14.14 -4.67 8.28
N ASN A 70 -14.04 -4.01 7.11
CA ASN A 70 -14.63 -4.51 5.86
C ASN A 70 -13.56 -5.05 4.89
N GLY A 71 -13.16 -6.32 5.07
CA GLY A 71 -12.21 -6.98 4.17
C GLY A 71 -12.78 -7.32 2.78
N GLN A 72 -14.10 -7.53 2.67
CA GLN A 72 -14.73 -7.92 1.39
C GLN A 72 -14.73 -6.77 0.36
N GLU A 73 -14.88 -5.54 0.81
CA GLU A 73 -14.77 -4.36 -0.04
C GLU A 73 -13.39 -4.29 -0.70
N ALA A 74 -12.33 -4.65 0.02
CA ALA A 74 -10.97 -4.65 -0.50
C ALA A 74 -10.81 -5.53 -1.76
N LEU A 75 -11.40 -6.72 -1.77
CA LEU A 75 -11.32 -7.60 -2.92
C LEU A 75 -12.10 -7.06 -4.12
N ARG A 76 -13.21 -6.38 -3.87
CA ARG A 76 -13.99 -5.73 -4.93
C ARG A 76 -13.21 -4.58 -5.56
N GLU A 77 -12.62 -3.72 -4.74
CA GLU A 77 -11.82 -2.59 -5.21
C GLU A 77 -10.57 -3.06 -5.98
N ILE A 78 -9.90 -4.11 -5.50
CA ILE A 78 -8.79 -4.73 -6.22
C ILE A 78 -9.24 -5.25 -7.58
N GLY A 79 -10.37 -5.96 -7.64
CA GLY A 79 -10.93 -6.46 -8.90
C GLY A 79 -11.28 -5.35 -9.88
N ALA A 80 -11.91 -4.27 -9.40
CA ALA A 80 -12.25 -3.10 -10.20
C ALA A 80 -11.00 -2.42 -10.80
N ASP A 81 -9.96 -2.17 -9.99
CA ASP A 81 -8.72 -1.57 -10.47
C ASP A 81 -7.99 -2.44 -11.51
N ILE A 82 -8.06 -3.78 -11.36
CA ILE A 82 -7.53 -4.72 -12.36
C ILE A 82 -8.29 -4.58 -13.68
N GLU A 83 -9.62 -4.55 -13.65
CA GLU A 83 -10.47 -4.36 -14.84
C GLU A 83 -10.24 -3.00 -15.49
N GLU A 84 -9.91 -1.98 -14.71
CA GLU A 84 -9.56 -0.63 -15.17
C GLU A 84 -8.15 -0.51 -15.77
N GLY A 85 -7.32 -1.55 -15.65
CA GLY A 85 -6.00 -1.62 -16.27
C GLY A 85 -4.83 -1.32 -15.33
N ALA A 86 -4.96 -1.58 -14.02
CA ALA A 86 -3.82 -1.58 -13.10
C ALA A 86 -2.85 -2.72 -13.43
N ASP A 87 -1.55 -2.45 -13.39
CA ASP A 87 -0.49 -3.45 -13.56
C ASP A 87 -0.04 -4.06 -12.22
N ILE A 88 -0.18 -3.30 -11.15
CA ILE A 88 0.12 -3.70 -9.77
C ILE A 88 -1.00 -3.17 -8.88
N VAL A 89 -1.50 -3.98 -7.96
CA VAL A 89 -2.50 -3.57 -6.97
C VAL A 89 -1.94 -3.63 -5.56
N MET A 90 -2.35 -2.70 -4.70
CA MET A 90 -1.73 -2.51 -3.39
C MET A 90 -2.74 -2.61 -2.25
N VAL A 91 -2.32 -3.28 -1.17
CA VAL A 91 -2.96 -3.26 0.15
C VAL A 91 -2.20 -2.31 1.07
N LYS A 92 -2.91 -1.40 1.73
CA LYS A 92 -2.35 -0.40 2.65
C LYS A 92 -3.29 -0.14 3.84
N PRO A 93 -2.82 -0.24 5.08
CA PRO A 93 -1.49 -0.66 5.56
C PRO A 93 -1.17 -2.14 5.30
N ALA A 94 -0.03 -2.63 5.83
CA ALA A 94 0.46 -3.97 5.59
C ALA A 94 0.14 -4.96 6.72
N LEU A 95 0.76 -4.79 7.90
CA LEU A 95 0.81 -5.84 8.94
C LEU A 95 -0.55 -6.21 9.53
N ALA A 96 -1.43 -5.23 9.74
CA ALA A 96 -2.77 -5.47 10.27
C ALA A 96 -3.76 -5.97 9.21
N TYR A 97 -3.34 -6.13 7.95
CA TYR A 97 -4.16 -6.51 6.80
C TYR A 97 -3.52 -7.63 5.94
N LEU A 98 -2.67 -8.46 6.58
CA LEU A 98 -2.04 -9.61 5.90
C LEU A 98 -3.06 -10.68 5.48
N ASP A 99 -4.19 -10.77 6.15
CA ASP A 99 -5.34 -11.58 5.79
C ASP A 99 -5.93 -11.13 4.45
N VAL A 100 -6.19 -9.83 4.29
CA VAL A 100 -6.67 -9.23 3.02
C VAL A 100 -5.65 -9.44 1.90
N LEU A 101 -4.37 -9.21 2.18
CA LEU A 101 -3.30 -9.46 1.21
C LEU A 101 -3.27 -10.94 0.79
N ARG A 102 -3.40 -11.86 1.75
CA ARG A 102 -3.39 -13.29 1.46
C ARG A 102 -4.58 -13.70 0.63
N GLU A 103 -5.77 -13.21 0.94
CA GLU A 103 -6.98 -13.47 0.18
C GLU A 103 -6.88 -12.93 -1.24
N ALA A 104 -6.37 -11.71 -1.42
CA ALA A 104 -6.10 -11.13 -2.72
C ALA A 104 -5.10 -11.98 -3.53
N ALA A 105 -4.03 -12.48 -2.89
CA ALA A 105 -3.03 -13.33 -3.54
C ALA A 105 -3.58 -14.70 -3.99
N LEU A 106 -4.64 -15.17 -3.37
CA LEU A 106 -5.31 -16.42 -3.75
C LEU A 106 -6.38 -16.20 -4.82
N THR A 107 -6.91 -14.98 -4.91
CA THR A 107 -8.04 -14.64 -5.79
C THR A 107 -7.58 -14.11 -7.14
N PHE A 108 -6.51 -13.32 -7.18
CA PHE A 108 -6.07 -12.62 -8.37
C PHE A 108 -4.65 -13.05 -8.79
N ASP A 109 -4.48 -13.30 -10.09
CA ASP A 109 -3.16 -13.56 -10.69
C ASP A 109 -2.49 -12.23 -11.12
N MET A 110 -2.20 -11.38 -10.13
CA MET A 110 -1.62 -10.06 -10.32
C MET A 110 -0.47 -9.81 -9.34
N PRO A 111 0.54 -9.00 -9.71
CA PRO A 111 1.53 -8.55 -8.75
C PRO A 111 0.90 -7.72 -7.64
N LEU A 112 1.10 -8.15 -6.39
CA LEU A 112 0.59 -7.47 -5.21
C LEU A 112 1.68 -6.65 -4.54
N ALA A 113 1.37 -5.39 -4.27
CA ALA A 113 2.17 -4.52 -3.42
C ALA A 113 1.54 -4.37 -2.04
N VAL A 114 2.37 -4.07 -1.05
CA VAL A 114 1.93 -3.62 0.28
C VAL A 114 2.67 -2.37 0.69
N TYR A 115 2.02 -1.53 1.47
CA TYR A 115 2.66 -0.38 2.08
C TYR A 115 2.76 -0.56 3.60
N ASN A 116 3.97 -0.80 4.09
CA ASN A 116 4.31 -0.80 5.50
C ASN A 116 4.42 0.67 5.96
N VAL A 117 3.32 1.18 6.54
CA VAL A 117 3.10 2.61 6.75
C VAL A 117 3.85 3.18 7.95
N SER A 118 3.79 4.51 8.08
CA SER A 118 4.55 5.28 9.07
C SER A 118 4.33 4.85 10.53
N GLY A 119 3.10 4.48 10.90
CA GLY A 119 2.81 3.98 12.25
C GLY A 119 3.42 2.62 12.52
N GLU A 120 3.36 1.71 11.55
CA GLU A 120 4.01 0.39 11.66
C GLU A 120 5.53 0.55 11.81
N TYR A 121 6.14 1.44 11.04
CA TYR A 121 7.55 1.81 11.17
C TYR A 121 7.87 2.41 12.54
N ALA A 122 7.11 3.43 12.97
CA ALA A 122 7.34 4.15 14.22
C ALA A 122 7.24 3.24 15.45
N MET A 123 6.30 2.28 15.45
CA MET A 123 6.15 1.30 16.53
C MET A 123 7.39 0.43 16.70
N VAL A 124 7.98 -0.04 15.61
CA VAL A 124 9.22 -0.85 15.66
C VAL A 124 10.38 0.01 16.14
N LYS A 125 10.56 1.22 15.59
CA LYS A 125 11.64 2.14 16.00
C LYS A 125 11.53 2.51 17.47
N ALA A 126 10.34 2.81 17.95
CA ALA A 126 10.12 3.17 19.37
C ALA A 126 10.42 1.99 20.31
N ALA A 127 9.95 0.78 19.97
CA ALA A 127 10.22 -0.40 20.78
C ALA A 127 11.72 -0.76 20.79
N ALA A 128 12.39 -0.64 19.65
CA ALA A 128 13.83 -0.88 19.53
C ALA A 128 14.64 0.15 20.32
N ALA A 129 14.28 1.43 20.25
CA ALA A 129 14.93 2.49 21.01
C ALA A 129 14.85 2.30 22.53
N ASN A 130 13.79 1.64 23.01
CA ASN A 130 13.63 1.28 24.43
C ASN A 130 14.28 -0.08 24.78
N GLY A 131 14.92 -0.76 23.84
CA GLY A 131 15.57 -2.06 24.09
C GLY A 131 14.58 -3.23 24.29
N TRP A 132 13.32 -3.07 23.91
CA TRP A 132 12.29 -4.10 24.09
C TRP A 132 12.32 -5.16 23.00
N ILE A 133 12.86 -4.84 21.84
CA ILE A 133 12.98 -5.74 20.69
C ILE A 133 14.32 -5.56 19.99
N ASP A 134 14.75 -6.60 19.29
CA ASP A 134 15.83 -6.53 18.29
C ASP A 134 15.24 -5.99 16.97
N GLU A 135 15.61 -4.78 16.61
CA GLU A 135 15.08 -4.08 15.45
C GLU A 135 15.28 -4.88 14.15
N ARG A 136 16.50 -5.33 13.89
CA ARG A 136 16.83 -6.07 12.66
C ARG A 136 15.99 -7.34 12.54
N ARG A 137 15.90 -8.11 13.60
CA ARG A 137 15.13 -9.36 13.58
C ARG A 137 13.65 -9.12 13.35
N VAL A 138 13.05 -8.15 14.05
CA VAL A 138 11.62 -7.83 13.90
C VAL A 138 11.31 -7.28 12.52
N VAL A 139 12.14 -6.38 11.98
CA VAL A 139 11.95 -5.85 10.62
C VAL A 139 12.02 -6.96 9.58
N MET A 140 13.04 -7.83 9.65
CA MET A 140 13.19 -8.92 8.70
C MET A 140 12.06 -9.95 8.81
N GLU A 141 11.55 -10.20 10.01
CA GLU A 141 10.38 -11.06 10.23
C GLU A 141 9.11 -10.46 9.63
N ASN A 142 8.88 -9.15 9.82
CA ASN A 142 7.75 -8.42 9.23
C ASN A 142 7.79 -8.45 7.70
N LEU A 143 8.95 -8.17 7.10
CA LEU A 143 9.13 -8.24 5.63
C LEU A 143 8.87 -9.67 5.11
N THR A 144 9.36 -10.68 5.83
CA THR A 144 9.11 -12.09 5.51
C THR A 144 7.63 -12.43 5.61
N ALA A 145 6.92 -11.92 6.63
CA ALA A 145 5.49 -12.14 6.79
C ALA A 145 4.68 -11.54 5.64
N MET A 146 5.00 -10.31 5.21
CA MET A 146 4.38 -9.67 4.06
C MET A 146 4.63 -10.48 2.77
N LYS A 147 5.88 -10.90 2.53
CA LYS A 147 6.23 -11.74 1.38
C LYS A 147 5.50 -13.08 1.40
N ARG A 148 5.45 -13.74 2.54
CA ARG A 148 4.74 -15.03 2.74
C ARG A 148 3.23 -14.89 2.50
N ALA A 149 2.64 -13.75 2.87
CA ALA A 149 1.24 -13.46 2.61
C ALA A 149 0.92 -13.23 1.12
N GLY A 150 1.93 -12.90 0.29
CA GLY A 150 1.76 -12.78 -1.16
C GLY A 150 2.35 -11.51 -1.79
N ALA A 151 2.93 -10.60 -1.00
CA ALA A 151 3.52 -9.39 -1.54
C ALA A 151 4.69 -9.70 -2.51
N ARG A 152 4.66 -9.09 -3.67
CA ARG A 152 5.78 -9.05 -4.63
C ARG A 152 6.60 -7.78 -4.49
N VAL A 153 5.93 -6.68 -4.10
CA VAL A 153 6.53 -5.37 -3.84
C VAL A 153 6.19 -4.95 -2.42
N ILE A 154 7.17 -4.48 -1.67
CA ILE A 154 6.98 -3.97 -0.32
C ILE A 154 7.52 -2.55 -0.26
N ILE A 155 6.63 -1.57 -0.06
CA ILE A 155 7.01 -0.19 0.21
C ILE A 155 7.15 -0.05 1.72
N THR A 156 8.33 0.36 2.19
CA THR A 156 8.61 0.48 3.62
C THR A 156 9.64 1.57 3.92
N TYR A 157 9.48 2.23 5.05
CA TYR A 157 10.47 3.16 5.58
C TYR A 157 11.75 2.45 6.07
N HIS A 158 11.70 1.13 6.30
CA HIS A 158 12.86 0.31 6.65
C HIS A 158 13.71 -0.08 5.43
N ALA A 159 13.38 0.34 4.21
CA ALA A 159 14.02 -0.16 2.99
C ALA A 159 15.54 -0.02 3.00
N LEU A 160 16.07 1.15 3.39
CA LEU A 160 17.51 1.41 3.44
C LEU A 160 18.24 0.59 4.50
N ASP A 161 17.58 0.33 5.63
CA ASP A 161 18.14 -0.52 6.67
C ASP A 161 18.11 -2.00 6.22
N ALA A 162 16.98 -2.45 5.69
CA ALA A 162 16.81 -3.83 5.21
C ALA A 162 17.84 -4.21 4.14
N VAL A 163 18.10 -3.33 3.17
CA VAL A 163 19.12 -3.59 2.12
C VAL A 163 20.52 -3.80 2.70
N ARG A 164 20.83 -3.16 3.84
CA ARG A 164 22.13 -3.35 4.53
C ARG A 164 22.19 -4.65 5.33
N TRP A 165 21.05 -5.25 5.62
CA TRP A 165 20.95 -6.46 6.44
C TRP A 165 20.83 -7.76 5.63
N ILE A 166 20.54 -7.64 4.33
CA ILE A 166 20.52 -8.74 3.36
C ILE A 166 21.92 -8.90 2.76
#